data_add13d8d233c991950e8a0fccb86b820
#
_entry.id   add13d8d233c991950e8a0fccb86b820
#
_cell.length_a   1.000
_cell.length_b   1.000
_cell.length_c   1.000
_cell.angle_alpha   90.00
_cell.angle_beta   90.00
_cell.angle_gamma   90.00
#
_symmetry.space_group_name_H-M   'P 1'
#
loop_
_entity.id
_entity.type
_entity.pdbx_description
1 polymer ?
#
loop_
_entity_poly.entity_id
_entity_poly.type
_entity_poly.pdbx_seq_one_letter_code
_entity_poly.pdbx_strand_id
1 'polypeptide(L)'
;MANRPDSHQPGRLQLFIQNGSEFTEQLLRRLVQLCGSQEPLTVTLPMGRAFLQSDLKQPHLLVAAGSGISKIKCLAEEILARDPSADVRVYWSNRSIDDFYQLDEFRAWETVGENLRFTPILESEHPGWNGRTGFIFEVIQEDHSISDNTVAYLCGSPRMVYGTIDQLAPYGLNEANCYSDVFEYAPRNKQVAV
;
A
#
# COMPACT_ATOMS: atom_id res chain seq x y z
N MET A 1 1.90 -3.52 -9.45
CA MET A 1 0.84 -2.89 -10.27
C MET A 1 0.17 -1.82 -9.42
N ALA A 2 -0.15 -0.69 -10.03
CA ALA A 2 -0.78 0.45 -9.36
C ALA A 2 -2.22 0.71 -9.83
N ASN A 3 -2.77 -0.15 -10.67
CA ASN A 3 -4.17 -0.15 -11.07
C ASN A 3 -4.76 -1.55 -10.95
N ARG A 4 -6.05 -1.61 -10.67
CA ARG A 4 -6.82 -2.86 -10.79
C ARG A 4 -6.97 -3.28 -12.26
N PRO A 5 -7.18 -4.56 -12.56
CA PRO A 5 -7.61 -4.99 -13.89
C PRO A 5 -8.94 -4.29 -14.24
N ASP A 6 -8.98 -3.63 -15.39
CA ASP A 6 -10.15 -2.91 -15.86
C ASP A 6 -10.72 -3.58 -17.11
N SER A 7 -11.99 -4.00 -17.05
CA SER A 7 -12.69 -4.60 -18.19
C SER A 7 -12.91 -3.62 -19.35
N HIS A 8 -12.95 -2.31 -19.07
CA HIS A 8 -13.12 -1.26 -20.09
C HIS A 8 -11.79 -0.88 -20.76
N GLN A 9 -10.66 -1.18 -20.12
CA GLN A 9 -9.31 -0.96 -20.64
C GLN A 9 -8.46 -2.22 -20.46
N PRO A 10 -8.82 -3.34 -21.11
CA PRO A 10 -8.12 -4.59 -20.95
C PRO A 10 -6.66 -4.45 -21.40
N GLY A 11 -5.75 -4.96 -20.60
CA GLY A 11 -4.30 -4.90 -20.88
C GLY A 11 -3.61 -3.61 -20.45
N ARG A 12 -4.31 -2.62 -19.87
CA ARG A 12 -3.65 -1.47 -19.26
C ARG A 12 -2.96 -1.86 -17.96
N LEU A 13 -1.66 -1.55 -17.88
CA LEU A 13 -0.83 -1.75 -16.70
C LEU A 13 -0.22 -0.41 -16.28
N GLN A 14 -0.46 -0.01 -15.03
CA GLN A 14 0.17 1.15 -14.40
C GLN A 14 1.24 0.68 -13.42
N LEU A 15 2.42 1.26 -13.50
CA LEU A 15 3.53 1.02 -12.59
C LEU A 15 3.96 2.34 -11.97
N PHE A 16 4.22 2.35 -10.67
CA PHE A 16 4.95 3.41 -9.98
C PHE A 16 6.37 2.93 -9.75
N ILE A 17 7.34 3.63 -10.31
CA ILE A 17 8.75 3.28 -10.23
C ILE A 17 9.46 4.40 -9.49
N GLN A 18 9.96 4.11 -8.30
CA GLN A 18 10.75 5.04 -7.52
C GLN A 18 12.15 5.14 -8.15
N ASN A 19 12.56 6.35 -8.52
CA ASN A 19 13.92 6.62 -8.97
C ASN A 19 14.80 6.84 -7.74
N GLY A 20 15.71 5.91 -7.46
CA GLY A 20 16.56 5.98 -6.25
C GLY A 20 17.75 5.03 -6.29
N SER A 21 17.98 4.36 -7.42
CA SER A 21 19.14 3.49 -7.63
C SER A 21 19.58 3.50 -9.09
N GLU A 22 20.83 3.15 -9.34
CA GLU A 22 21.36 3.02 -10.71
C GLU A 22 20.51 2.05 -11.56
N PHE A 23 20.05 0.96 -10.95
CA PHE A 23 19.16 0.00 -11.62
C PHE A 23 17.84 0.65 -12.05
N THR A 24 17.17 1.40 -11.18
CA THR A 24 15.90 2.05 -11.52
C THR A 24 16.07 3.17 -12.53
N GLU A 25 17.19 3.89 -12.50
CA GLU A 25 17.53 4.87 -13.54
C GLU A 25 17.72 4.22 -14.90
N GLN A 26 18.46 3.12 -14.98
CA GLN A 26 18.66 2.37 -16.23
C GLN A 26 17.34 1.80 -16.75
N LEU A 27 16.50 1.26 -15.86
CA LEU A 27 15.16 0.78 -16.20
C LEU A 27 14.30 1.90 -16.79
N LEU A 28 14.24 3.06 -16.15
CA LEU A 28 13.47 4.21 -16.63
C LEU A 28 13.96 4.70 -17.98
N ARG A 29 15.29 4.81 -18.19
CA ARG A 29 15.88 5.15 -19.49
C ARG A 29 15.45 4.15 -20.58
N ARG A 30 15.48 2.84 -20.25
CA ARG A 30 15.06 1.79 -21.19
C ARG A 30 13.56 1.88 -21.50
N LEU A 31 12.71 2.12 -20.51
CA LEU A 31 11.27 2.31 -20.72
C LEU A 31 10.98 3.51 -21.62
N VAL A 32 11.68 4.63 -21.42
CA VAL A 32 11.56 5.82 -22.30
C VAL A 32 11.99 5.50 -23.74
N GLN A 33 13.08 4.76 -23.94
CA GLN A 33 13.52 4.33 -25.28
C GLN A 33 12.50 3.42 -25.97
N LEU A 34 11.84 2.55 -25.21
CA LEU A 34 10.79 1.67 -25.72
C LEU A 34 9.49 2.41 -26.02
N CYS A 35 9.28 3.58 -25.39
CA CYS A 35 8.10 4.39 -25.62
C CYS A 35 8.04 4.85 -27.10
N GLY A 36 6.98 4.44 -27.79
CA GLY A 36 6.84 4.70 -29.23
C GLY A 36 7.60 3.73 -30.17
N SER A 37 8.39 2.80 -29.61
CA SER A 37 8.95 1.68 -30.37
C SER A 37 7.94 0.54 -30.47
N GLN A 38 8.15 -0.37 -31.41
CA GLN A 38 7.37 -1.62 -31.50
C GLN A 38 8.07 -2.80 -30.80
N GLU A 39 9.15 -2.53 -30.07
CA GLU A 39 9.86 -3.57 -29.34
C GLU A 39 9.02 -4.06 -28.15
N PRO A 40 8.83 -5.38 -27.99
CA PRO A 40 8.08 -5.90 -26.87
C PRO A 40 8.87 -5.79 -25.56
N LEU A 41 8.19 -5.46 -24.46
CA LEU A 41 8.71 -5.58 -23.12
C LEU A 41 8.10 -6.82 -22.46
N THR A 42 8.97 -7.76 -22.06
CA THR A 42 8.50 -8.93 -21.29
C THR A 42 8.34 -8.56 -19.82
N VAL A 43 7.17 -8.82 -19.27
CA VAL A 43 6.86 -8.63 -17.86
C VAL A 43 6.36 -9.93 -17.25
N THR A 44 6.72 -10.18 -16.00
CA THR A 44 6.22 -11.33 -15.24
C THR A 44 5.24 -10.85 -14.17
N LEU A 45 3.99 -11.25 -14.30
CA LEU A 45 2.92 -10.94 -13.32
C LEU A 45 1.86 -12.05 -13.33
N PRO A 46 1.05 -12.12 -12.23
CA PRO A 46 1.25 -11.42 -10.95
C PRO A 46 2.38 -12.07 -10.14
N MET A 47 2.95 -11.32 -9.20
CA MET A 47 3.92 -11.84 -8.24
C MET A 47 3.50 -11.48 -6.81
N GLY A 48 3.94 -12.31 -5.84
CA GLY A 48 3.66 -12.11 -4.43
C GLY A 48 2.28 -12.65 -3.99
N ARG A 49 2.06 -12.65 -2.68
CA ARG A 49 0.83 -13.16 -2.04
C ARG A 49 -0.07 -12.07 -1.46
N ALA A 50 0.36 -10.81 -1.48
CA ALA A 50 -0.44 -9.71 -0.99
C ALA A 50 -1.48 -9.26 -2.03
N PHE A 51 -2.37 -10.15 -2.46
CA PHE A 51 -3.54 -9.87 -3.27
C PHE A 51 -4.81 -9.98 -2.43
N LEU A 52 -5.92 -9.42 -2.87
CA LEU A 52 -7.18 -9.43 -2.14
C LEU A 52 -7.68 -10.87 -1.92
N GLN A 53 -7.62 -11.34 -0.68
CA GLN A 53 -7.96 -12.71 -0.27
C GLN A 53 -9.16 -12.78 0.66
N SER A 54 -9.53 -11.65 1.30
CA SER A 54 -10.64 -11.58 2.24
C SER A 54 -12.00 -11.44 1.55
N ASP A 55 -13.04 -11.83 2.24
CA ASP A 55 -14.37 -11.29 1.94
C ASP A 55 -14.41 -9.81 2.40
N LEU A 56 -15.24 -8.99 1.77
CA LEU A 56 -15.26 -7.54 2.02
C LEU A 56 -16.07 -7.14 3.27
N LYS A 57 -16.53 -8.10 4.07
CA LYS A 57 -17.31 -7.86 5.29
C LYS A 57 -16.45 -7.51 6.49
N GLN A 58 -15.15 -7.81 6.42
CA GLN A 58 -14.19 -7.52 7.47
C GLN A 58 -13.63 -6.11 7.30
N PRO A 59 -13.24 -5.41 8.38
CA PRO A 59 -12.48 -4.17 8.26
C PRO A 59 -11.14 -4.40 7.56
N HIS A 60 -10.81 -3.53 6.61
CA HIS A 60 -9.56 -3.58 5.85
C HIS A 60 -8.63 -2.46 6.27
N LEU A 61 -7.44 -2.84 6.70
CA LEU A 61 -6.34 -1.93 7.02
C LEU A 61 -5.29 -2.00 5.89
N LEU A 62 -5.20 -0.95 5.10
CA LEU A 62 -4.28 -0.83 3.98
C LEU A 62 -3.14 0.12 4.35
N VAL A 63 -1.91 -0.41 4.46
CA VAL A 63 -0.76 0.32 4.99
C VAL A 63 0.35 0.39 3.95
N ALA A 64 0.75 1.61 3.58
CA ALA A 64 1.81 1.86 2.62
C ALA A 64 2.91 2.76 3.19
N ALA A 65 4.16 2.47 2.82
CA ALA A 65 5.26 3.41 2.96
C ALA A 65 5.94 3.63 1.59
N GLY A 66 6.17 4.91 1.25
CA GLY A 66 6.79 5.28 -0.02
C GLY A 66 6.04 4.71 -1.22
N SER A 67 6.78 4.09 -2.14
CA SER A 67 6.22 3.48 -3.37
C SER A 67 5.32 2.26 -3.12
N GLY A 68 5.23 1.76 -1.89
CA GLY A 68 4.28 0.72 -1.50
C GLY A 68 2.81 1.09 -1.76
N ILE A 69 2.51 2.39 -1.86
CA ILE A 69 1.18 2.89 -2.24
C ILE A 69 0.69 2.31 -3.58
N SER A 70 1.58 1.93 -4.48
CA SER A 70 1.19 1.35 -5.77
C SER A 70 0.35 0.08 -5.62
N LYS A 71 0.71 -0.80 -4.69
CA LYS A 71 -0.06 -2.01 -4.41
C LYS A 71 -1.33 -1.70 -3.63
N ILE A 72 -1.23 -0.81 -2.67
CA ILE A 72 -2.39 -0.36 -1.88
C ILE A 72 -3.43 0.31 -2.76
N LYS A 73 -3.02 1.11 -3.76
CA LYS A 73 -3.93 1.69 -4.76
C LYS A 73 -4.72 0.60 -5.49
N CYS A 74 -4.03 -0.41 -6.01
CA CYS A 74 -4.68 -1.53 -6.70
C CYS A 74 -5.71 -2.24 -5.80
N LEU A 75 -5.37 -2.49 -4.53
CA LEU A 75 -6.27 -3.15 -3.58
C LEU A 75 -7.47 -2.28 -3.23
N ALA A 76 -7.27 -1.00 -2.93
CA ALA A 76 -8.34 -0.06 -2.59
C ALA A 76 -9.34 0.07 -3.76
N GLU A 77 -8.84 0.25 -4.98
CA GLU A 77 -9.68 0.33 -6.18
C GLU A 77 -10.48 -0.95 -6.42
N GLU A 78 -9.87 -2.12 -6.18
CA GLU A 78 -10.57 -3.40 -6.32
C GLU A 78 -11.64 -3.59 -5.25
N ILE A 79 -11.35 -3.22 -3.99
CA ILE A 79 -12.33 -3.26 -2.90
C ILE A 79 -13.52 -2.35 -3.22
N LEU A 80 -13.26 -1.07 -3.54
CA LEU A 80 -14.31 -0.11 -3.85
C LEU A 80 -15.17 -0.51 -5.06
N ALA A 81 -14.56 -1.15 -6.06
CA ALA A 81 -15.28 -1.62 -7.22
C ALA A 81 -16.20 -2.81 -6.93
N ARG A 82 -15.85 -3.65 -5.94
CA ARG A 82 -16.66 -4.80 -5.52
C ARG A 82 -17.72 -4.42 -4.49
N ASP A 83 -17.33 -3.56 -3.54
CA ASP A 83 -18.21 -3.11 -2.46
C ASP A 83 -17.83 -1.68 -2.01
N PRO A 84 -18.54 -0.65 -2.51
CA PRO A 84 -18.31 0.73 -2.08
C PRO A 84 -18.60 0.99 -0.59
N SER A 85 -19.34 0.08 0.08
CA SER A 85 -19.68 0.17 1.51
C SER A 85 -18.67 -0.51 2.43
N ALA A 86 -17.64 -1.17 1.89
CA ALA A 86 -16.61 -1.84 2.67
C ALA A 86 -15.91 -0.87 3.63
N ASP A 87 -15.63 -1.34 4.85
CA ASP A 87 -14.86 -0.57 5.83
C ASP A 87 -13.36 -0.65 5.50
N VAL A 88 -12.80 0.47 5.05
CA VAL A 88 -11.42 0.55 4.57
C VAL A 88 -10.69 1.73 5.20
N ARG A 89 -9.57 1.45 5.83
CA ARG A 89 -8.65 2.45 6.35
C ARG A 89 -7.34 2.37 5.58
N VAL A 90 -6.97 3.46 4.90
CA VAL A 90 -5.74 3.55 4.11
C VAL A 90 -4.78 4.52 4.77
N TYR A 91 -3.59 4.05 5.11
CA TYR A 91 -2.52 4.85 5.67
C TYR A 91 -1.31 4.86 4.75
N TRP A 92 -0.84 6.05 4.40
CA TRP A 92 0.33 6.21 3.53
C TRP A 92 1.37 7.13 4.15
N SER A 93 2.53 6.57 4.52
CA SER A 93 3.62 7.31 5.14
C SER A 93 4.73 7.61 4.15
N ASN A 94 5.25 8.83 4.21
CA ASN A 94 6.42 9.30 3.47
C ASN A 94 7.33 10.16 4.35
N ARG A 95 8.61 10.31 3.92
CA ARG A 95 9.61 11.14 4.61
C ARG A 95 9.63 12.58 4.13
N SER A 96 9.23 12.81 2.89
CA SER A 96 9.16 14.13 2.27
C SER A 96 7.76 14.42 1.77
N ILE A 97 7.37 15.70 1.78
CA ILE A 97 6.11 16.16 1.18
C ILE A 97 6.09 15.84 -0.32
N ASP A 98 7.23 15.98 -0.99
CA ASP A 98 7.36 15.75 -2.43
C ASP A 98 7.15 14.28 -2.83
N ASP A 99 7.23 13.35 -1.86
CA ASP A 99 6.96 11.94 -2.10
C ASP A 99 5.45 11.62 -2.17
N PHE A 100 4.58 12.58 -1.85
CA PHE A 100 3.13 12.42 -1.95
C PHE A 100 2.61 12.78 -3.35
N TYR A 101 3.01 12.01 -4.34
CA TYR A 101 2.50 12.15 -5.71
C TYR A 101 1.03 11.69 -5.80
N GLN A 102 0.25 12.29 -6.69
CA GLN A 102 -1.17 11.97 -6.93
C GLN A 102 -2.06 12.01 -5.66
N LEU A 103 -1.71 12.83 -4.67
CA LEU A 103 -2.40 12.88 -3.38
C LEU A 103 -3.90 13.18 -3.52
N ASP A 104 -4.28 14.04 -4.46
CA ASP A 104 -5.68 14.40 -4.71
C ASP A 104 -6.48 13.22 -5.31
N GLU A 105 -5.85 12.38 -6.15
CA GLU A 105 -6.47 11.15 -6.65
C GLU A 105 -6.77 10.19 -5.49
N PHE A 106 -5.86 10.06 -4.53
CA PHE A 106 -6.06 9.18 -3.38
C PHE A 106 -7.10 9.74 -2.40
N ARG A 107 -7.14 11.05 -2.20
CA ARG A 107 -8.20 11.70 -1.40
C ARG A 107 -9.59 11.53 -2.02
N ALA A 108 -9.67 11.45 -3.34
CA ALA A 108 -10.94 11.22 -4.02
C ALA A 108 -11.57 9.86 -3.71
N TRP A 109 -10.83 8.89 -3.18
CA TRP A 109 -11.43 7.62 -2.74
C TRP A 109 -12.49 7.80 -1.66
N GLU A 110 -12.33 8.80 -0.77
CA GLU A 110 -13.31 9.11 0.28
C GLU A 110 -14.66 9.62 -0.29
N THR A 111 -14.67 10.05 -1.55
CA THR A 111 -15.91 10.46 -2.24
C THR A 111 -16.63 9.29 -2.91
N VAL A 112 -15.93 8.18 -3.15
CA VAL A 112 -16.46 6.96 -3.79
C VAL A 112 -16.82 5.91 -2.76
N GLY A 113 -15.97 5.73 -1.74
CA GLY A 113 -16.19 4.76 -0.67
C GLY A 113 -16.96 5.38 0.50
N GLU A 114 -18.11 4.82 0.85
CA GLU A 114 -18.95 5.30 1.96
C GLU A 114 -18.19 5.24 3.30
N ASN A 115 -17.43 4.17 3.50
CA ASN A 115 -16.69 3.87 4.74
C ASN A 115 -15.16 3.83 4.53
N LEU A 116 -14.65 4.40 3.43
CA LEU A 116 -13.21 4.53 3.24
C LEU A 116 -12.70 5.82 3.89
N ARG A 117 -11.52 5.71 4.54
CA ARG A 117 -10.75 6.86 5.03
C ARG A 117 -9.30 6.74 4.55
N PHE A 118 -8.77 7.84 4.04
CA PHE A 118 -7.38 7.95 3.56
C PHE A 118 -6.60 8.93 4.41
N THR A 119 -5.53 8.44 5.05
CA THR A 119 -4.70 9.21 5.98
C THR A 119 -3.25 9.26 5.46
N PRO A 120 -2.83 10.35 4.80
CA PRO A 120 -1.44 10.59 4.49
C PRO A 120 -0.68 11.04 5.74
N ILE A 121 0.53 10.49 5.96
CA ILE A 121 1.34 10.70 7.16
C ILE A 121 2.75 11.12 6.75
N LEU A 122 3.22 12.27 7.24
CA LEU A 122 4.61 12.66 7.12
C LEU A 122 5.38 12.17 8.35
N GLU A 123 6.51 11.47 8.19
CA GLU A 123 7.26 10.88 9.32
C GLU A 123 7.76 11.93 10.33
N SER A 124 7.94 13.20 9.91
CA SER A 124 8.39 14.29 10.76
C SER A 124 7.60 15.56 10.50
N GLU A 125 7.52 16.43 11.49
CA GLU A 125 6.87 17.75 11.34
C GLU A 125 7.55 18.57 10.23
N HIS A 126 6.73 19.29 9.45
CA HIS A 126 7.19 20.17 8.40
C HIS A 126 6.22 21.36 8.25
N PRO A 127 6.72 22.62 8.14
CA PRO A 127 5.86 23.81 8.11
C PRO A 127 4.84 23.85 6.96
N GLY A 128 5.11 23.15 5.85
CA GLY A 128 4.20 23.05 4.69
C GLY A 128 3.23 21.87 4.75
N TRP A 129 3.20 21.11 5.86
CA TRP A 129 2.35 19.96 6.03
C TRP A 129 1.28 20.18 7.09
N ASN A 130 0.01 20.03 6.69
CA ASN A 130 -1.15 20.19 7.59
C ASN A 130 -1.85 18.85 7.90
N GLY A 131 -1.26 17.71 7.48
CA GLY A 131 -1.77 16.36 7.75
C GLY A 131 -1.21 15.76 9.03
N ARG A 132 -1.41 14.47 9.17
CA ARG A 132 -0.87 13.70 10.32
C ARG A 132 0.66 13.55 10.21
N THR A 133 1.33 13.52 11.36
CA THR A 133 2.79 13.31 11.46
C THR A 133 3.10 12.20 12.47
N GLY A 134 4.28 11.59 12.35
CA GLY A 134 4.75 10.52 13.22
C GLY A 134 4.88 9.17 12.54
N PHE A 135 5.09 8.13 13.33
CA PHE A 135 5.16 6.78 12.79
C PHE A 135 3.77 6.24 12.44
N ILE A 136 3.69 5.50 11.36
CA ILE A 136 2.41 5.00 10.82
C ILE A 136 1.62 4.17 11.84
N PHE A 137 2.30 3.36 12.67
CA PHE A 137 1.63 2.56 13.69
C PHE A 137 1.05 3.43 14.83
N GLU A 138 1.69 4.55 15.18
CA GLU A 138 1.18 5.49 16.20
C GLU A 138 -0.13 6.12 15.74
N VAL A 139 -0.16 6.60 14.49
CA VAL A 139 -1.36 7.18 13.89
C VAL A 139 -2.51 6.18 13.83
N ILE A 140 -2.23 4.93 13.45
CA ILE A 140 -3.22 3.85 13.42
C ILE A 140 -3.77 3.56 14.83
N GLN A 141 -2.91 3.57 15.86
CA GLN A 141 -3.31 3.39 17.26
C GLN A 141 -4.22 4.52 17.74
N GLU A 142 -3.85 5.76 17.46
CA GLU A 142 -4.66 6.94 17.83
C GLU A 142 -6.04 6.95 17.16
N ASP A 143 -6.13 6.46 15.93
CA ASP A 143 -7.39 6.38 15.19
C ASP A 143 -8.27 5.19 15.64
N HIS A 144 -7.79 4.31 16.53
CA HIS A 144 -8.50 3.11 17.00
C HIS A 144 -9.06 2.25 15.84
N SER A 145 -8.27 2.11 14.78
CA SER A 145 -8.70 1.52 13.50
C SER A 145 -8.58 0.00 13.43
N ILE A 146 -8.33 -0.68 14.56
CA ILE A 146 -8.05 -2.12 14.60
C ILE A 146 -9.10 -2.84 15.43
N SER A 147 -9.48 -4.02 14.95
CA SER A 147 -10.27 -5.02 15.68
C SER A 147 -9.70 -6.42 15.41
N ASP A 148 -10.08 -7.41 16.19
CA ASP A 148 -9.54 -8.79 16.11
C ASP A 148 -9.77 -9.46 14.74
N ASN A 149 -10.76 -9.00 13.99
CA ASN A 149 -11.08 -9.50 12.66
C ASN A 149 -10.56 -8.58 11.53
N THR A 150 -9.76 -7.56 11.85
CA THR A 150 -9.17 -6.68 10.83
C THR A 150 -8.23 -7.47 9.92
N VAL A 151 -8.42 -7.31 8.62
CA VAL A 151 -7.53 -7.83 7.57
C VAL A 151 -6.58 -6.72 7.12
N ALA A 152 -5.28 -6.94 7.25
CA ALA A 152 -4.28 -5.93 6.95
C ALA A 152 -3.42 -6.28 5.73
N TYR A 153 -3.25 -5.32 4.83
CA TYR A 153 -2.31 -5.38 3.70
C TYR A 153 -1.23 -4.33 3.91
N LEU A 154 0.03 -4.77 4.05
CA LEU A 154 1.15 -3.90 4.38
C LEU A 154 2.19 -3.92 3.26
N CYS A 155 2.52 -2.75 2.72
CA CYS A 155 3.44 -2.59 1.60
C CYS A 155 4.51 -1.52 1.91
N GLY A 156 5.76 -1.97 2.04
CA GLY A 156 6.90 -1.11 2.35
C GLY A 156 8.15 -1.94 2.65
N SER A 157 9.12 -1.35 3.33
CA SER A 157 10.33 -2.08 3.73
C SER A 157 10.02 -3.16 4.77
N PRO A 158 10.85 -4.23 4.88
CA PRO A 158 10.67 -5.25 5.91
C PRO A 158 10.60 -4.67 7.33
N ARG A 159 11.43 -3.67 7.64
CA ARG A 159 11.43 -2.99 8.93
C ARG A 159 10.09 -2.30 9.22
N MET A 160 9.52 -1.63 8.23
CA MET A 160 8.22 -0.96 8.39
C MET A 160 7.11 -1.99 8.57
N VAL A 161 7.06 -3.01 7.72
CA VAL A 161 5.99 -4.03 7.75
C VAL A 161 5.99 -4.77 9.08
N TYR A 162 7.11 -5.36 9.47
CA TYR A 162 7.19 -6.12 10.73
C TYR A 162 7.06 -5.22 11.96
N GLY A 163 7.69 -4.03 11.94
CA GLY A 163 7.56 -3.07 13.02
C GLY A 163 6.11 -2.63 13.25
N THR A 164 5.37 -2.37 12.17
CA THR A 164 3.95 -2.02 12.27
C THR A 164 3.12 -3.17 12.84
N ILE A 165 3.33 -4.41 12.37
CA ILE A 165 2.62 -5.58 12.90
C ILE A 165 2.90 -5.75 14.39
N ASP A 166 4.19 -5.71 14.81
CA ASP A 166 4.60 -5.91 16.20
C ASP A 166 4.01 -4.83 17.14
N GLN A 167 4.02 -3.57 16.69
CA GLN A 167 3.46 -2.45 17.46
C GLN A 167 1.93 -2.48 17.54
N LEU A 168 1.25 -3.04 16.56
CA LEU A 168 -0.20 -3.11 16.51
C LEU A 168 -0.78 -4.42 17.09
N ALA A 169 0.04 -5.45 17.28
CA ALA A 169 -0.40 -6.71 17.88
C ALA A 169 -1.07 -6.56 19.27
N PRO A 170 -0.56 -5.71 20.20
CA PRO A 170 -1.22 -5.46 21.48
C PRO A 170 -2.59 -4.78 21.36
N TYR A 171 -2.88 -4.18 20.21
CA TYR A 171 -4.15 -3.49 19.93
C TYR A 171 -5.14 -4.34 19.13
N GLY A 172 -4.84 -5.64 18.96
CA GLY A 172 -5.75 -6.60 18.34
C GLY A 172 -5.39 -6.98 16.88
N LEU A 173 -4.31 -6.43 16.29
CA LEU A 173 -3.90 -6.87 14.97
C LEU A 173 -3.32 -8.28 15.02
N ASN A 174 -4.01 -9.24 14.39
CA ASN A 174 -3.53 -10.61 14.30
C ASN A 174 -2.63 -10.78 13.07
N GLU A 175 -1.36 -11.20 13.29
CA GLU A 175 -0.42 -11.45 12.18
C GLU A 175 -0.95 -12.46 11.16
N ALA A 176 -1.80 -13.40 11.56
CA ALA A 176 -2.41 -14.37 10.65
C ALA A 176 -3.36 -13.73 9.63
N ASN A 177 -3.86 -12.52 9.93
CA ASN A 177 -4.71 -11.72 9.04
C ASN A 177 -3.90 -10.65 8.28
N CYS A 178 -2.56 -10.70 8.34
CA CYS A 178 -1.70 -9.74 7.66
C CYS A 178 -1.13 -10.34 6.37
N TYR A 179 -1.17 -9.56 5.30
CA TYR A 179 -0.67 -9.91 3.98
C TYR A 179 0.38 -8.90 3.52
N SER A 180 1.55 -9.41 3.15
CA SER A 180 2.66 -8.60 2.62
C SER A 180 3.56 -9.44 1.74
N ASP A 181 4.05 -8.89 0.64
CA ASP A 181 5.06 -9.56 -0.18
C ASP A 181 6.41 -9.69 0.56
N VAL A 182 6.62 -8.88 1.62
CA VAL A 182 7.79 -8.97 2.51
C VAL A 182 7.95 -10.36 3.10
N PHE A 183 6.85 -11.04 3.39
CA PHE A 183 6.89 -12.38 3.99
C PHE A 183 7.53 -13.44 3.09
N GLU A 184 7.60 -13.19 1.78
CA GLU A 184 8.23 -14.09 0.82
C GLU A 184 9.72 -13.80 0.61
N TYR A 185 10.09 -12.51 0.42
CA TYR A 185 11.46 -12.17 0.07
C TYR A 185 12.36 -11.83 1.28
N ALA A 186 11.77 -11.52 2.43
CA ALA A 186 12.46 -11.22 3.68
C ALA A 186 11.72 -11.81 4.89
N PRO A 187 11.51 -13.16 4.92
CA PRO A 187 10.78 -13.79 6.03
C PRO A 187 11.55 -13.59 7.34
N ARG A 188 10.83 -13.27 8.42
CA ARG A 188 11.42 -13.26 9.76
C ARG A 188 11.40 -14.67 10.35
N ASN A 189 12.49 -15.08 10.98
CA ASN A 189 12.50 -16.29 11.78
C ASN A 189 11.57 -16.10 12.97
N LYS A 190 10.46 -16.84 13.02
CA LYS A 190 9.68 -16.94 14.26
C LYS A 190 10.60 -17.59 15.28
N GLN A 191 11.09 -16.84 16.27
CA GLN A 191 11.70 -17.47 17.44
C GLN A 191 10.62 -18.37 18.03
N VAL A 192 10.84 -19.68 17.94
CA VAL A 192 10.02 -20.65 18.65
C VAL A 192 10.21 -20.30 20.13
N ALA A 193 9.18 -19.72 20.75
CA ALA A 193 9.16 -19.57 22.20
C ALA A 193 9.26 -20.96 22.81
N VAL A 194 10.39 -21.25 23.45
CA VAL A 194 10.67 -22.47 24.18
C VAL A 194 10.00 -22.38 25.56
#